data_078ceb8888b48121fe93ab189149bbdf
#
_entry.id   078ceb8888b48121fe93ab189149bbdf
#
_cell.length_a   1.000
_cell.length_b   1.000
_cell.length_c   1.000
_cell.angle_alpha   90.00
_cell.angle_beta   90.00
_cell.angle_gamma   90.00
#
_symmetry.space_group_name_H-M   'P 1'
#
loop_
_entity.id
_entity.type
_entity.pdbx_description
1 polymer ?
#
loop_
_entity_poly.entity_id
_entity_poly.type
_entity_poly.pdbx_seq_one_letter_code
_entity_poly.pdbx_strand_id
1 'polypeptide(L)'
;MELYNFCLSEFNIYMDEFINKELPQQHIEKIKYMLEGGKRIRPIIGTAFSVGNQNNWDLLTIVEIIHNASLILDDTPQMDNDTIRRNNPAFHIKYGVKATYLFSYYLISWVGKYMAKRFSNYGDKYKNCIGSDNVGAELLSLISGQYKDLS
;
A
#
# COMPACT_ATOMS: atom_id res chain seq x y z
N MET A 1 -17.18 15.59 -10.39
CA MET A 1 -16.49 15.95 -9.14
C MET A 1 -17.16 15.30 -7.91
N GLU A 2 -18.48 15.32 -7.80
CA GLU A 2 -19.23 14.70 -6.68
C GLU A 2 -19.02 13.19 -6.55
N LEU A 3 -19.10 12.43 -7.64
CA LEU A 3 -18.89 10.97 -7.62
C LEU A 3 -17.47 10.59 -7.15
N TYR A 4 -16.46 11.34 -7.59
CA TYR A 4 -15.07 11.13 -7.13
C TYR A 4 -14.95 11.35 -5.63
N ASN A 5 -15.47 12.44 -5.11
CA ASN A 5 -15.42 12.76 -3.67
C ASN A 5 -16.20 11.73 -2.84
N PHE A 6 -17.32 11.25 -3.35
CA PHE A 6 -18.09 10.17 -2.71
C PHE A 6 -17.29 8.87 -2.64
N CYS A 7 -16.74 8.39 -3.77
CA CYS A 7 -15.91 7.19 -3.80
C CYS A 7 -14.67 7.32 -2.91
N LEU A 8 -14.06 8.50 -2.86
CA LEU A 8 -12.90 8.78 -2.02
C LEU A 8 -13.24 8.69 -0.54
N SER A 9 -14.37 9.27 -0.11
CA SER A 9 -14.79 9.22 1.29
C SER A 9 -15.10 7.80 1.74
N GLU A 10 -15.89 7.07 0.97
CA GLU A 10 -16.24 5.67 1.26
C GLU A 10 -15.01 4.76 1.30
N PHE A 11 -14.10 4.92 0.35
CA PHE A 11 -12.84 4.15 0.34
C PHE A 11 -11.96 4.47 1.55
N ASN A 12 -11.85 5.72 1.96
CA ASN A 12 -11.05 6.09 3.13
C ASN A 12 -11.63 5.51 4.43
N ILE A 13 -12.97 5.48 4.57
CA ILE A 13 -13.65 4.83 5.70
C ILE A 13 -13.30 3.34 5.72
N TYR A 14 -13.50 2.65 4.60
CA TYR A 14 -13.17 1.24 4.46
C TYR A 14 -11.70 0.95 4.78
N MET A 15 -10.79 1.75 4.22
CA MET A 15 -9.35 1.60 4.43
C MET A 15 -8.97 1.74 5.90
N ASP A 16 -9.57 2.70 6.63
CA ASP A 16 -9.33 2.89 8.06
C ASP A 16 -9.84 1.69 8.87
N GLU A 17 -11.03 1.18 8.58
CA GLU A 17 -11.58 -0.03 9.20
C GLU A 17 -10.70 -1.26 8.92
N PHE A 18 -10.29 -1.43 7.66
CA PHE A 18 -9.41 -2.52 7.25
C PHE A 18 -8.08 -2.49 8.00
N ILE A 19 -7.44 -1.32 8.09
CA ILE A 19 -6.17 -1.15 8.79
C ILE A 19 -6.32 -1.50 10.28
N ASN A 20 -7.35 -0.99 10.93
CA ASN A 20 -7.60 -1.25 12.35
C ASN A 20 -7.90 -2.73 12.64
N LYS A 21 -8.51 -3.45 11.68
CA LYS A 21 -8.88 -4.86 11.82
C LYS A 21 -7.73 -5.82 11.52
N GLU A 22 -7.01 -5.58 10.44
CA GLU A 22 -6.08 -6.57 9.88
C GLU A 22 -4.62 -6.35 10.30
N LEU A 23 -4.24 -5.11 10.70
CA LEU A 23 -2.87 -4.82 11.10
C LEU A 23 -2.70 -4.76 12.63
N PRO A 24 -1.50 -5.12 13.14
CA PRO A 24 -1.22 -5.05 14.58
C PRO A 24 -1.31 -3.62 15.11
N GLN A 25 -1.95 -3.47 16.27
CA GLN A 25 -2.21 -2.19 16.94
C GLN A 25 -0.96 -1.30 17.06
N GLN A 26 0.19 -1.90 17.33
CA GLN A 26 1.48 -1.19 17.49
C GLN A 26 1.99 -0.47 16.23
N HIS A 27 1.41 -0.78 15.06
CA HIS A 27 1.81 -0.21 13.77
C HIS A 27 0.80 0.76 13.19
N ILE A 28 -0.42 0.82 13.74
CA ILE A 28 -1.53 1.60 13.17
C ILE A 28 -1.20 3.08 13.05
N GLU A 29 -0.60 3.69 14.08
CA GLU A 29 -0.21 5.11 14.04
C GLU A 29 0.75 5.40 12.88
N LYS A 30 1.78 4.55 12.70
CA LYS A 30 2.76 4.71 11.62
C LYS A 30 2.14 4.53 10.24
N ILE A 31 1.22 3.57 10.11
CA ILE A 31 0.50 3.33 8.85
C ILE A 31 -0.38 4.53 8.51
N LYS A 32 -1.15 5.04 9.45
CA LYS A 32 -2.00 6.22 9.26
C LYS A 32 -1.17 7.44 8.89
N TYR A 33 -0.06 7.66 9.55
CA TYR A 33 0.87 8.74 9.20
C TYR A 33 1.42 8.60 7.77
N MET A 34 1.87 7.41 7.38
CA MET A 34 2.37 7.14 6.03
C MET A 34 1.30 7.38 4.95
N LEU A 35 0.04 7.08 5.25
CA LEU A 35 -1.08 7.20 4.31
C LEU A 35 -1.68 8.61 4.29
N GLU A 36 -1.38 9.47 5.25
CA GLU A 36 -1.94 10.80 5.36
C GLU A 36 -1.68 11.67 4.12
N GLY A 37 -2.67 12.47 3.73
CA GLY A 37 -2.58 13.37 2.57
C GLY A 37 -2.50 12.68 1.19
N GLY A 38 -2.62 11.36 1.12
CA GLY A 38 -2.60 10.62 -0.14
C GLY A 38 -3.86 10.85 -0.97
N LYS A 39 -3.70 11.05 -2.28
CA LYS A 39 -4.82 11.32 -3.22
C LYS A 39 -5.66 10.09 -3.54
N ARG A 40 -5.27 8.89 -3.17
CA ARG A 40 -5.98 7.62 -3.44
C ARG A 40 -6.33 7.41 -4.92
N ILE A 41 -5.52 7.91 -5.83
CA ILE A 41 -5.79 7.80 -7.28
C ILE A 41 -5.87 6.32 -7.72
N ARG A 42 -4.93 5.48 -7.25
CA ARG A 42 -4.89 4.06 -7.61
C ARG A 42 -6.13 3.30 -7.14
N PRO A 43 -6.55 3.38 -5.87
CA PRO A 43 -7.80 2.78 -5.41
C PRO A 43 -9.03 3.28 -6.15
N ILE A 44 -9.14 4.58 -6.42
CA ILE A 44 -10.29 5.14 -7.11
C ILE A 44 -10.39 4.64 -8.55
N ILE A 45 -9.28 4.59 -9.27
CA ILE A 45 -9.23 3.98 -10.60
C ILE A 45 -9.65 2.50 -10.51
N GLY A 46 -9.10 1.74 -9.57
CA GLY A 46 -9.47 0.35 -9.35
C GLY A 46 -10.95 0.15 -9.03
N THR A 47 -11.56 1.04 -8.25
CA THR A 47 -13.00 1.03 -7.97
C THR A 47 -13.82 1.27 -9.23
N ALA A 48 -13.42 2.18 -10.11
CA ALA A 48 -14.09 2.45 -11.37
C ALA A 48 -14.09 1.22 -12.30
N PHE A 49 -12.99 0.46 -12.33
CA PHE A 49 -12.90 -0.79 -13.11
C PHE A 49 -13.61 -1.99 -12.48
N SER A 50 -13.82 -1.99 -11.16
CA SER A 50 -14.52 -3.08 -10.46
C SER A 50 -16.05 -2.96 -10.49
N VAL A 51 -16.58 -1.98 -11.22
CA VAL A 51 -18.04 -1.76 -11.42
C VAL A 51 -18.81 -1.80 -10.08
N GLY A 52 -18.33 -1.03 -9.09
CA GLY A 52 -19.00 -0.89 -7.80
C GLY A 52 -18.94 -2.12 -6.87
N ASN A 53 -18.17 -3.14 -7.22
CA ASN A 53 -17.99 -4.31 -6.37
C ASN A 53 -16.99 -4.01 -5.23
N GLN A 54 -17.49 -3.72 -4.03
CA GLN A 54 -16.68 -3.48 -2.82
C GLN A 54 -15.86 -4.71 -2.38
N ASN A 55 -16.12 -5.89 -2.95
CA ASN A 55 -15.42 -7.13 -2.57
C ASN A 55 -13.91 -7.11 -2.84
N ASN A 56 -13.39 -6.11 -3.56
CA ASN A 56 -11.97 -5.96 -3.88
C ASN A 56 -11.32 -4.74 -3.20
N TRP A 57 -12.01 -4.04 -2.32
CA TRP A 57 -11.45 -2.86 -1.66
C TRP A 57 -10.29 -3.17 -0.72
N ASP A 58 -10.23 -4.38 -0.19
CA ASP A 58 -9.06 -4.88 0.54
C ASP A 58 -7.81 -4.94 -0.35
N LEU A 59 -7.93 -5.42 -1.60
CA LEU A 59 -6.83 -5.43 -2.57
C LEU A 59 -6.39 -4.01 -2.95
N LEU A 60 -7.35 -3.10 -3.13
CA LEU A 60 -7.05 -1.69 -3.42
C LEU A 60 -6.36 -1.02 -2.23
N THR A 61 -6.75 -1.37 -1.00
CA THR A 61 -6.06 -0.91 0.23
C THR A 61 -4.63 -1.43 0.29
N ILE A 62 -4.40 -2.69 -0.08
CA ILE A 62 -3.06 -3.29 -0.13
C ILE A 62 -2.18 -2.59 -1.17
N VAL A 63 -2.71 -2.31 -2.37
CA VAL A 63 -1.99 -1.56 -3.40
C VAL A 63 -1.57 -0.18 -2.88
N GLU A 64 -2.44 0.51 -2.16
CA GLU A 64 -2.13 1.81 -1.57
C GLU A 64 -1.09 1.69 -0.45
N ILE A 65 -1.14 0.63 0.37
CA ILE A 65 -0.13 0.37 1.41
C ILE A 65 1.25 0.12 0.78
N ILE A 66 1.35 -0.75 -0.24
CA ILE A 66 2.61 -1.05 -0.93
C ILE A 66 3.19 0.21 -1.56
N HIS A 67 2.34 0.96 -2.28
CA HIS A 67 2.77 2.21 -2.89
C HIS A 67 3.34 3.20 -1.87
N ASN A 68 2.69 3.38 -0.73
CA ASN A 68 3.20 4.29 0.28
C ASN A 68 4.42 3.72 1.02
N ALA A 69 4.53 2.39 1.15
CA ALA A 69 5.74 1.75 1.68
C ALA A 69 6.96 1.97 0.76
N SER A 70 6.79 2.01 -0.57
CA SER A 70 7.87 2.40 -1.49
C SER A 70 8.22 3.89 -1.35
N LEU A 71 7.22 4.77 -1.28
CA LEU A 71 7.45 6.21 -1.17
C LEU A 71 8.23 6.62 0.09
N ILE A 72 8.01 5.97 1.23
CA ILE A 72 8.80 6.27 2.44
C ILE A 72 10.25 5.81 2.34
N LEU A 73 10.54 4.82 1.49
CA LEU A 73 11.92 4.44 1.14
C LEU A 73 12.56 5.46 0.20
N ASP A 74 11.82 5.89 -0.82
CA ASP A 74 12.28 6.89 -1.78
C ASP A 74 12.68 8.20 -1.08
N ASP A 75 11.95 8.62 -0.05
CA ASP A 75 12.27 9.82 0.74
C ASP A 75 13.58 9.74 1.54
N THR A 76 14.16 8.55 1.74
CA THR A 76 15.34 8.39 2.60
C THR A 76 16.58 9.10 2.04
N PRO A 77 17.57 9.46 2.91
CA PRO A 77 18.81 10.11 2.47
C PRO A 77 19.62 9.32 1.44
N GLN A 78 19.41 8.02 1.33
CA GLN A 78 20.09 7.14 0.37
C GLN A 78 19.43 7.12 -1.01
N MET A 79 18.22 7.70 -1.11
CA MET A 79 17.42 7.80 -2.33
C MET A 79 17.23 9.28 -2.68
N ASP A 80 16.01 9.80 -2.62
CA ASP A 80 15.69 11.19 -3.02
C ASP A 80 16.08 12.25 -1.97
N ASN A 81 16.32 11.83 -0.72
CA ASN A 81 16.65 12.70 0.41
C ASN A 81 15.59 13.80 0.66
N ASP A 82 14.32 13.46 0.48
CA ASP A 82 13.21 14.39 0.73
C ASP A 82 12.90 14.49 2.23
N THR A 83 12.91 15.70 2.76
CA THR A 83 12.63 15.95 4.19
C THR A 83 11.15 16.21 4.50
N ILE A 84 10.34 16.50 3.46
CA ILE A 84 8.93 16.82 3.57
C ILE A 84 8.14 16.03 2.53
N ARG A 85 7.05 15.37 2.96
CA ARG A 85 6.09 14.69 2.09
C ARG A 85 4.66 15.11 2.43
N ARG A 86 3.91 15.58 1.43
CA ARG A 86 2.50 15.98 1.58
C ARG A 86 2.29 16.99 2.73
N ASN A 87 3.18 17.96 2.86
CA ASN A 87 3.22 18.99 3.90
C ASN A 87 3.52 18.48 5.33
N ASN A 88 3.87 17.21 5.50
CA ASN A 88 4.32 16.62 6.75
C ASN A 88 5.82 16.28 6.66
N PRO A 89 6.55 16.20 7.77
CA PRO A 89 7.90 15.63 7.78
C PRO A 89 7.93 14.27 7.10
N ALA A 90 8.92 13.98 6.26
CA ALA A 90 9.09 12.66 5.66
C ALA A 90 9.18 11.59 6.76
N PHE A 91 8.79 10.36 6.44
CA PHE A 91 8.70 9.30 7.44
C PHE A 91 10.02 9.06 8.18
N HIS A 92 11.15 9.11 7.46
CA HIS A 92 12.47 8.95 8.06
C HIS A 92 12.90 10.10 8.97
N ILE A 93 12.36 11.31 8.76
CA ILE A 93 12.58 12.45 9.66
C ILE A 93 11.84 12.24 10.97
N LYS A 94 10.60 11.74 10.92
CA LYS A 94 9.78 11.54 12.12
C LYS A 94 10.19 10.31 12.93
N TYR A 95 10.50 9.20 12.26
CA TYR A 95 10.70 7.90 12.92
C TYR A 95 12.15 7.37 12.82
N GLY A 96 13.00 8.04 12.05
CA GLY A 96 14.39 7.65 11.81
C GLY A 96 14.57 6.71 10.62
N VAL A 97 15.73 6.80 9.95
CA VAL A 97 16.06 6.05 8.73
C VAL A 97 15.99 4.54 8.94
N LYS A 98 16.57 4.01 9.99
CA LYS A 98 16.56 2.56 10.29
C LYS A 98 15.15 2.04 10.49
N ALA A 99 14.30 2.81 11.20
CA ALA A 99 12.90 2.45 11.41
C ALA A 99 12.11 2.47 10.10
N THR A 100 12.41 3.38 9.19
CA THR A 100 11.78 3.46 7.86
C THR A 100 12.04 2.19 7.05
N TYR A 101 13.29 1.75 6.94
CA TYR A 101 13.61 0.51 6.24
C TYR A 101 12.92 -0.72 6.85
N LEU A 102 13.02 -0.89 8.16
CA LEU A 102 12.41 -2.03 8.84
C LEU A 102 10.88 -2.01 8.71
N PHE A 103 10.28 -0.83 8.77
CA PHE A 103 8.82 -0.69 8.66
C PHE A 103 8.33 -1.00 7.24
N SER A 104 9.05 -0.56 6.21
CA SER A 104 8.73 -0.89 4.82
C SER A 104 8.85 -2.39 4.56
N TYR A 105 9.93 -3.04 5.01
CA TYR A 105 10.08 -4.50 4.91
C TYR A 105 8.97 -5.26 5.66
N TYR A 106 8.58 -4.76 6.84
CA TYR A 106 7.47 -5.32 7.59
C TYR A 106 6.17 -5.26 6.78
N LEU A 107 5.83 -4.11 6.18
CA LEU A 107 4.61 -3.95 5.38
C LEU A 107 4.60 -4.86 4.16
N ILE A 108 5.70 -4.95 3.41
CA ILE A 108 5.81 -5.84 2.24
C ILE A 108 5.62 -7.31 2.66
N SER A 109 6.25 -7.72 3.75
CA SER A 109 6.13 -9.09 4.28
C SER A 109 4.70 -9.38 4.79
N TRP A 110 4.07 -8.39 5.46
CA TRP A 110 2.70 -8.51 5.92
C TRP A 110 1.72 -8.64 4.75
N VAL A 111 1.91 -7.86 3.69
CA VAL A 111 1.12 -7.97 2.45
C VAL A 111 1.24 -9.36 1.86
N GLY A 112 2.45 -9.90 1.73
CA GLY A 112 2.66 -11.27 1.24
C GLY A 112 1.88 -12.31 2.05
N LYS A 113 1.93 -12.21 3.39
CA LYS A 113 1.15 -13.08 4.30
C LYS A 113 -0.37 -12.90 4.12
N TYR A 114 -0.84 -11.66 4.01
CA TYR A 114 -2.27 -11.38 3.81
C TYR A 114 -2.77 -11.96 2.49
N MET A 115 -2.05 -11.74 1.40
CA MET A 115 -2.39 -12.24 0.08
C MET A 115 -2.43 -13.77 0.05
N ALA A 116 -1.44 -14.44 0.64
CA ALA A 116 -1.42 -15.90 0.74
C ALA A 116 -2.66 -16.44 1.48
N LYS A 117 -3.05 -15.83 2.61
CA LYS A 117 -4.27 -16.17 3.35
C LYS A 117 -5.53 -15.94 2.51
N ARG A 118 -5.62 -14.80 1.83
CA ARG A 118 -6.77 -14.45 1.00
C ARG A 118 -6.96 -15.44 -0.13
N PHE A 119 -5.90 -15.76 -0.88
CA PHE A 119 -5.98 -16.69 -2.01
C PHE A 119 -6.24 -18.13 -1.59
N SER A 120 -5.75 -18.56 -0.43
CA SER A 120 -6.07 -19.91 0.09
C SER A 120 -7.57 -20.12 0.31
N ASN A 121 -8.33 -19.06 0.56
CA ASN A 121 -9.78 -19.12 0.80
C ASN A 121 -10.62 -19.12 -0.49
N TYR A 122 -10.05 -18.79 -1.64
CA TYR A 122 -10.81 -18.66 -2.89
C TYR A 122 -10.82 -19.92 -3.78
N GLY A 123 -10.09 -20.99 -3.40
CA GLY A 123 -10.02 -22.23 -4.15
C GLY A 123 -9.43 -22.08 -5.56
N ASP A 124 -9.52 -23.16 -6.36
CA ASP A 124 -8.86 -23.26 -7.68
C ASP A 124 -9.40 -22.28 -8.74
N LYS A 125 -10.59 -21.73 -8.55
CA LYS A 125 -11.23 -20.82 -9.51
C LYS A 125 -10.44 -19.53 -9.79
N TYR A 126 -9.62 -19.09 -8.84
CA TYR A 126 -8.84 -17.85 -8.96
C TYR A 126 -7.32 -18.09 -9.11
N LYS A 127 -6.86 -19.32 -9.00
CA LYS A 127 -5.44 -19.67 -9.23
C LYS A 127 -4.92 -19.26 -10.60
N ASN A 128 -5.80 -19.24 -11.61
CA ASN A 128 -5.44 -18.85 -12.99
C ASN A 128 -5.62 -17.37 -13.31
N CYS A 129 -6.36 -16.61 -12.50
CA CYS A 129 -6.63 -15.19 -12.79
C CYS A 129 -5.70 -14.24 -12.02
N ILE A 130 -5.33 -14.60 -10.78
CA ILE A 130 -4.42 -13.82 -9.94
C ILE A 130 -3.61 -14.85 -9.15
N GLY A 131 -2.71 -15.56 -9.81
CA GLY A 131 -1.83 -16.49 -9.12
C GLY A 131 -0.99 -15.77 -8.07
N SER A 132 -0.70 -16.40 -6.94
CA SER A 132 0.28 -15.94 -5.95
C SER A 132 1.60 -15.55 -6.62
N ASP A 133 1.91 -16.17 -7.73
CA ASP A 133 3.09 -15.94 -8.57
C ASP A 133 3.06 -14.54 -9.23
N ASN A 134 1.88 -14.03 -9.61
CA ASN A 134 1.75 -12.72 -10.25
C ASN A 134 2.02 -11.56 -9.28
N VAL A 135 1.52 -11.61 -8.04
CA VAL A 135 1.78 -10.56 -7.06
C VAL A 135 3.26 -10.51 -6.67
N GLY A 136 3.89 -11.67 -6.52
CA GLY A 136 5.33 -11.77 -6.30
C GLY A 136 6.12 -11.23 -7.48
N ALA A 137 5.73 -11.55 -8.71
CA ALA A 137 6.37 -11.07 -9.94
C ALA A 137 6.25 -9.54 -10.08
N GLU A 138 5.09 -8.96 -9.78
CA GLU A 138 4.87 -7.51 -9.81
C GLU A 138 5.69 -6.77 -8.75
N LEU A 139 5.79 -7.31 -7.53
CA LEU A 139 6.64 -6.76 -6.48
C LEU A 139 8.13 -6.82 -6.88
N LEU A 140 8.58 -7.94 -7.47
CA LEU A 140 9.94 -8.07 -7.98
C LEU A 140 10.20 -7.10 -9.14
N SER A 141 9.23 -6.89 -10.02
CA SER A 141 9.32 -5.93 -11.12
C SER A 141 9.45 -4.49 -10.60
N LEU A 142 8.66 -4.12 -9.58
CA LEU A 142 8.76 -2.82 -8.92
C LEU A 142 10.16 -2.59 -8.32
N ILE A 143 10.67 -3.55 -7.55
CA ILE A 143 11.99 -3.49 -6.93
C ILE A 143 13.10 -3.44 -7.99
N SER A 144 12.95 -4.21 -9.07
CA SER A 144 13.92 -4.22 -10.17
C SER A 144 13.93 -2.90 -10.96
N GLY A 145 12.76 -2.25 -11.09
CA GLY A 145 12.64 -0.91 -11.67
C GLY A 145 13.41 0.10 -10.82
N GLN A 146 13.16 0.13 -9.54
CA GLN A 146 13.85 1.01 -8.60
C GLN A 146 15.37 0.80 -8.60
N TYR A 147 15.83 -0.45 -8.71
CA TYR A 147 17.27 -0.76 -8.79
C TYR A 147 17.92 -0.22 -10.07
N LYS A 148 17.18 -0.19 -11.19
CA LYS A 148 17.67 0.39 -12.44
C LYS A 148 17.76 1.91 -12.40
N ASP A 149 16.88 2.58 -11.67
CA ASP A 149 16.90 4.04 -11.54
C ASP A 149 18.10 4.53 -10.70
N LEU A 150 18.72 3.64 -9.91
CA LEU A 150 19.92 3.94 -9.11
C LEU A 150 21.24 3.70 -9.88
N SER A 151 21.20 3.13 -11.07
CA SER A 151 22.39 2.78 -11.88
C SER A 151 22.59 3.76 -13.03
#